data_bad81c8240a5882db8d5f5db783ed547
#
_entry.id   bad81c8240a5882db8d5f5db783ed547
#
_cell.length_a   1.000
_cell.length_b   1.000
_cell.length_c   1.000
_cell.angle_alpha   90.00
_cell.angle_beta   90.00
_cell.angle_gamma   90.00
#
_symmetry.space_group_name_H-M   'P 1'
#
loop_
_entity.id
_entity.type
_entity.pdbx_description
1 polymer ?
#
loop_
_entity_poly.entity_id
_entity_poly.type
_entity_poly.pdbx_seq_one_letter_code
_entity_poly.pdbx_strand_id
1 'polypeptide(L)'
;MNYSLKQLKVFVTVAQEKSFSRAGERIGLSQSAVSHSVKELENHTGVRLLDRTTREVVLTDEGQQLALRLERLLDELNSTLRDTGRMGQQLSGKVRVAASQTISAHLIPQCIAESHRRYPDIQFVLHDRPQQWVMESIRQGDVDFGIVIDPGPVGDLQCEAILSEPFFLLCHRDSALAVEDYVPWQALQGAKLVLQDYASGSRPLIDAALARNGIQANIVQEIGHPATLFPMVAAGIGISILPALALPLPEGSPLVVKRITPVVERQLMLVRRKNRSLSTAAEALWDVVRDQGNALMAGREGDPLYQI
;
A
#
# COMPACT_ATOMS: atom_id res chain seq x y z
N MET A 1 -22.18 26.50 -9.73
CA MET A 1 -20.73 26.35 -9.70
C MET A 1 -20.13 27.24 -10.76
N ASN A 2 -19.27 28.20 -10.39
CA ASN A 2 -18.75 29.22 -11.32
C ASN A 2 -17.28 28.97 -11.74
N TYR A 3 -16.80 27.74 -11.66
CA TYR A 3 -15.46 27.40 -12.14
C TYR A 3 -15.54 26.40 -13.31
N SER A 4 -14.58 26.50 -14.23
CA SER A 4 -14.51 25.65 -15.42
C SER A 4 -13.53 24.49 -15.24
N LEU A 5 -13.74 23.39 -15.96
CA LEU A 5 -12.81 22.27 -16.03
C LEU A 5 -11.40 22.73 -16.45
N LYS A 6 -11.32 23.76 -17.30
CA LYS A 6 -10.05 24.36 -17.72
C LYS A 6 -9.29 24.97 -16.54
N GLN A 7 -9.98 25.72 -15.66
CA GLN A 7 -9.36 26.32 -14.45
C GLN A 7 -8.83 25.25 -13.51
N LEU A 8 -9.58 24.16 -13.30
CA LEU A 8 -9.14 23.03 -12.48
C LEU A 8 -7.89 22.37 -13.05
N LYS A 9 -7.85 22.11 -14.35
CA LYS A 9 -6.66 21.56 -15.05
C LYS A 9 -5.46 22.48 -14.95
N VAL A 10 -5.66 23.79 -15.15
CA VAL A 10 -4.59 24.80 -15.02
C VAL A 10 -3.98 24.77 -13.62
N PHE A 11 -4.81 24.78 -12.57
CA PHE A 11 -4.34 24.74 -11.19
C PHE A 11 -3.55 23.45 -10.89
N VAL A 12 -4.06 22.29 -11.27
CA VAL A 12 -3.35 21.01 -11.08
C VAL A 12 -2.01 21.02 -11.81
N THR A 13 -1.95 21.56 -13.03
CA THR A 13 -0.68 21.65 -13.77
C THR A 13 0.31 22.59 -13.08
N VAL A 14 -0.12 23.72 -12.53
CA VAL A 14 0.73 24.64 -11.75
C VAL A 14 1.25 23.96 -10.49
N ALA A 15 0.41 23.19 -9.81
CA ALA A 15 0.79 22.41 -8.62
C ALA A 15 1.89 21.37 -8.92
N GLN A 16 1.79 20.70 -10.06
CA GLN A 16 2.78 19.70 -10.51
C GLN A 16 4.09 20.35 -10.94
N GLU A 17 4.04 21.42 -11.75
CA GLU A 17 5.20 22.08 -12.32
C GLU A 17 5.90 23.03 -11.34
N LYS A 18 5.21 23.45 -10.27
CA LYS A 18 5.67 24.48 -9.31
C LYS A 18 6.17 25.74 -10.03
N SER A 19 5.58 26.06 -11.19
CA SER A 19 5.96 27.18 -12.06
C SER A 19 4.81 27.54 -13.00
N PHE A 20 4.42 28.81 -13.02
CA PHE A 20 3.38 29.31 -13.94
C PHE A 20 3.83 29.26 -15.40
N SER A 21 5.13 29.52 -15.68
CA SER A 21 5.67 29.49 -17.04
C SER A 21 5.69 28.07 -17.59
N ARG A 22 6.26 27.11 -16.85
CA ARG A 22 6.28 25.70 -17.27
C ARG A 22 4.88 25.10 -17.39
N ALA A 23 3.98 25.46 -16.48
CA ALA A 23 2.58 25.05 -16.59
C ALA A 23 1.95 25.60 -17.87
N GLY A 24 2.23 26.86 -18.21
CA GLY A 24 1.74 27.46 -19.47
C GLY A 24 2.28 26.75 -20.71
N GLU A 25 3.55 26.49 -20.77
CA GLU A 25 4.21 25.74 -21.85
C GLU A 25 3.55 24.35 -22.04
N ARG A 26 3.34 23.64 -20.93
CA ARG A 26 2.76 22.27 -20.94
C ARG A 26 1.33 22.22 -21.46
N ILE A 27 0.52 23.28 -21.22
CA ILE A 27 -0.91 23.30 -21.60
C ILE A 27 -1.23 24.29 -22.72
N GLY A 28 -0.22 24.90 -23.35
CA GLY A 28 -0.40 25.82 -24.48
C GLY A 28 -1.03 27.16 -24.10
N LEU A 29 -0.70 27.70 -22.91
CA LEU A 29 -1.21 28.99 -22.42
C LEU A 29 -0.04 29.94 -22.06
N SER A 30 -0.28 31.26 -22.15
CA SER A 30 0.66 32.23 -21.63
C SER A 30 0.71 32.18 -20.09
N GLN A 31 1.87 32.52 -19.50
CA GLN A 31 2.04 32.62 -18.06
C GLN A 31 1.00 33.53 -17.38
N SER A 32 0.63 34.63 -18.05
CA SER A 32 -0.39 35.56 -17.55
C SER A 32 -1.79 34.92 -17.54
N ALA A 33 -2.14 34.15 -18.57
CA ALA A 33 -3.41 33.41 -18.62
C ALA A 33 -3.48 32.33 -17.54
N VAL A 34 -2.39 31.60 -17.29
CA VAL A 34 -2.30 30.62 -16.20
C VAL A 34 -2.47 31.31 -14.84
N SER A 35 -1.75 32.41 -14.58
CA SER A 35 -1.86 33.18 -13.33
C SER A 35 -3.27 33.73 -13.10
N HIS A 36 -3.89 34.24 -14.15
CA HIS A 36 -5.30 34.72 -14.10
C HIS A 36 -6.27 33.58 -13.75
N SER A 37 -6.12 32.43 -14.41
CA SER A 37 -6.98 31.26 -14.21
C SER A 37 -6.93 30.74 -12.77
N VAL A 38 -5.72 30.68 -12.17
CA VAL A 38 -5.56 30.28 -10.76
C VAL A 38 -6.17 31.32 -9.83
N LYS A 39 -5.96 32.61 -10.09
CA LYS A 39 -6.53 33.69 -9.28
C LYS A 39 -8.07 33.65 -9.29
N GLU A 40 -8.67 33.37 -10.45
CA GLU A 40 -10.12 33.19 -10.57
C GLU A 40 -10.60 32.00 -9.74
N LEU A 41 -9.87 30.87 -9.76
CA LEU A 41 -10.21 29.71 -8.95
C LEU A 41 -10.14 30.02 -7.45
N GLU A 42 -9.09 30.73 -7.00
CA GLU A 42 -8.96 31.22 -5.62
C GLU A 42 -10.12 32.13 -5.22
N ASN A 43 -10.51 33.07 -6.10
CA ASN A 43 -11.66 33.95 -5.87
C ASN A 43 -12.97 33.18 -5.74
N HIS A 44 -13.19 32.14 -6.54
CA HIS A 44 -14.40 31.34 -6.50
C HIS A 44 -14.47 30.41 -5.30
N THR A 45 -13.31 29.88 -4.84
CA THR A 45 -13.25 29.02 -3.65
C THR A 45 -13.19 29.82 -2.35
N GLY A 46 -12.83 31.10 -2.43
CA GLY A 46 -12.63 31.96 -1.25
C GLY A 46 -11.36 31.61 -0.46
N VAL A 47 -10.50 30.74 -0.99
CA VAL A 47 -9.32 30.23 -0.31
C VAL A 47 -8.08 30.47 -1.16
N ARG A 48 -6.98 30.87 -0.54
CA ARG A 48 -5.66 30.90 -1.20
C ARG A 48 -5.17 29.48 -1.39
N LEU A 49 -4.80 29.16 -2.61
CA LEU A 49 -4.26 27.83 -2.98
C LEU A 49 -2.75 27.85 -3.18
N LEU A 50 -2.19 29.04 -3.44
CA LEU A 50 -0.76 29.26 -3.66
C LEU A 50 -0.24 30.40 -2.79
N ASP A 51 0.91 30.16 -2.14
CA ASP A 51 1.74 31.20 -1.56
C ASP A 51 2.66 31.75 -2.64
N ARG A 52 2.44 33.02 -2.98
CA ARG A 52 3.20 33.72 -4.01
C ARG A 52 4.41 34.38 -3.38
N THR A 53 5.53 33.70 -3.39
CA THR A 53 6.81 34.37 -3.20
C THR A 53 7.39 34.80 -4.57
N THR A 54 8.23 35.81 -4.61
CA THR A 54 8.81 36.36 -5.86
C THR A 54 9.72 35.37 -6.60
N ARG A 55 10.03 34.22 -6.00
CA ARG A 55 10.99 33.23 -6.54
C ARG A 55 10.44 31.82 -6.72
N GLU A 56 9.40 31.43 -5.99
CA GLU A 56 8.86 30.07 -6.03
C GLU A 56 7.34 30.04 -5.89
N VAL A 57 6.72 29.06 -6.54
CA VAL A 57 5.29 28.73 -6.39
C VAL A 57 5.18 27.60 -5.37
N VAL A 58 4.69 27.94 -4.18
CA VAL A 58 4.45 26.99 -3.10
C VAL A 58 2.95 26.82 -2.92
N LEU A 59 2.48 25.60 -2.73
CA LEU A 59 1.09 25.32 -2.40
C LEU A 59 0.84 25.62 -0.92
N THR A 60 -0.32 26.22 -0.61
CA THR A 60 -0.85 26.21 0.75
C THR A 60 -1.31 24.79 1.13
N ASP A 61 -1.60 24.52 2.40
CA ASP A 61 -2.13 23.23 2.84
C ASP A 61 -3.45 22.91 2.13
N GLU A 62 -4.34 23.90 2.00
CA GLU A 62 -5.58 23.77 1.25
C GLU A 62 -5.32 23.55 -0.25
N GLY A 63 -4.33 24.24 -0.81
CA GLY A 63 -3.91 24.07 -2.19
C GLY A 63 -3.37 22.67 -2.46
N GLN A 64 -2.58 22.14 -1.53
CA GLN A 64 -2.03 20.77 -1.65
C GLN A 64 -3.13 19.71 -1.60
N GLN A 65 -4.04 19.82 -0.64
CA GLN A 65 -5.19 18.90 -0.54
C GLN A 65 -6.09 18.97 -1.77
N LEU A 66 -6.37 20.19 -2.24
CA LEU A 66 -7.22 20.39 -3.43
C LEU A 66 -6.53 19.84 -4.68
N ALA A 67 -5.22 20.07 -4.88
CA ALA A 67 -4.48 19.59 -6.05
C ALA A 67 -4.52 18.06 -6.14
N LEU A 68 -4.25 17.35 -5.03
CA LEU A 68 -4.30 15.89 -4.97
C LEU A 68 -5.70 15.34 -5.34
N ARG A 69 -6.75 15.94 -4.80
CA ARG A 69 -8.13 15.52 -5.08
C ARG A 69 -8.55 15.82 -6.52
N LEU A 70 -8.20 17.00 -7.04
CA LEU A 70 -8.52 17.39 -8.40
C LEU A 70 -7.77 16.57 -9.44
N GLU A 71 -6.48 16.28 -9.21
CA GLU A 71 -5.71 15.41 -10.10
C GLU A 71 -6.44 14.08 -10.32
N ARG A 72 -6.87 13.46 -9.23
CA ARG A 72 -7.61 12.21 -9.28
C ARG A 72 -8.95 12.33 -10.02
N LEU A 73 -9.76 13.34 -9.69
CA LEU A 73 -11.05 13.55 -10.33
C LEU A 73 -10.92 13.78 -11.83
N LEU A 74 -9.89 14.53 -12.25
CA LEU A 74 -9.59 14.78 -13.65
C LEU A 74 -9.12 13.51 -14.37
N ASP A 75 -8.30 12.69 -13.73
CA ASP A 75 -7.87 11.39 -14.27
C ASP A 75 -9.08 10.45 -14.44
N GLU A 76 -9.96 10.39 -13.44
CA GLU A 76 -11.19 9.59 -13.48
C GLU A 76 -12.15 10.06 -14.59
N LEU A 77 -12.36 11.37 -14.70
CA LEU A 77 -13.17 11.94 -15.77
C LEU A 77 -12.59 11.59 -17.15
N ASN A 78 -11.28 11.72 -17.32
CA ASN A 78 -10.62 11.39 -18.58
C ASN A 78 -10.70 9.88 -18.89
N SER A 79 -10.61 9.01 -17.88
CA SER A 79 -10.80 7.56 -18.04
C SER A 79 -12.22 7.25 -18.48
N THR A 80 -13.21 7.77 -17.75
CA THR A 80 -14.63 7.56 -18.06
C THR A 80 -14.99 8.00 -19.48
N LEU A 81 -14.49 9.18 -19.89
CA LEU A 81 -14.73 9.68 -21.25
C LEU A 81 -14.05 8.82 -22.34
N ARG A 82 -12.85 8.29 -22.04
CA ARG A 82 -12.17 7.37 -22.95
C ARG A 82 -12.87 6.03 -23.05
N ASP A 83 -13.32 5.47 -21.93
CA ASP A 83 -14.01 4.19 -21.88
C ASP A 83 -15.33 4.25 -22.65
N THR A 84 -16.03 5.38 -22.59
CA THR A 84 -17.29 5.63 -23.35
C THR A 84 -17.05 5.69 -24.86
N GLY A 85 -15.87 6.18 -25.29
CA GLY A 85 -15.52 6.31 -26.73
C GLY A 85 -14.84 5.08 -27.36
N ARG A 86 -14.52 4.04 -26.58
CA ARG A 86 -13.62 2.95 -26.99
C ARG A 86 -14.20 1.55 -26.70
N MET A 87 -15.40 1.26 -27.16
CA MET A 87 -15.84 -0.14 -27.25
C MET A 87 -14.90 -0.92 -28.18
N GLY A 88 -13.93 -1.63 -27.59
CA GLY A 88 -13.00 -2.52 -28.32
C GLY A 88 -11.53 -2.07 -28.42
N GLN A 89 -11.08 -1.00 -27.74
CA GLN A 89 -9.68 -0.56 -27.74
C GLN A 89 -8.96 -0.94 -26.43
N GLN A 90 -7.61 -0.99 -26.51
CA GLN A 90 -6.67 -1.37 -25.45
C GLN A 90 -6.92 -0.57 -24.17
N LEU A 91 -6.99 -1.28 -23.03
CA LEU A 91 -7.20 -0.68 -21.71
C LEU A 91 -6.03 0.26 -21.37
N SER A 92 -6.32 1.48 -20.98
CA SER A 92 -5.30 2.48 -20.66
C SER A 92 -5.75 3.36 -19.50
N GLY A 93 -4.80 3.95 -18.80
CA GLY A 93 -5.07 4.87 -17.71
C GLY A 93 -4.10 4.70 -16.55
N LYS A 94 -4.34 5.46 -15.48
CA LYS A 94 -3.54 5.42 -14.24
C LYS A 94 -4.38 4.78 -13.15
N VAL A 95 -3.86 3.71 -12.56
CA VAL A 95 -4.49 3.00 -11.44
C VAL A 95 -3.61 3.14 -10.20
N ARG A 96 -4.16 3.68 -9.14
CA ARG A 96 -3.49 3.90 -7.86
C ARG A 96 -3.84 2.78 -6.89
N VAL A 97 -2.83 2.03 -6.48
CA VAL A 97 -2.96 0.90 -5.56
C VAL A 97 -2.16 1.17 -4.30
N ALA A 98 -2.76 1.01 -3.14
CA ALA A 98 -2.04 1.11 -1.88
C ALA A 98 -1.84 -0.27 -1.26
N ALA A 99 -0.67 -0.52 -0.68
CA ALA A 99 -0.37 -1.77 0.01
C ALA A 99 0.53 -1.54 1.22
N SER A 100 0.40 -2.41 2.23
CA SER A 100 1.31 -2.39 3.36
C SER A 100 2.68 -2.94 2.98
N GLN A 101 3.71 -2.52 3.70
CA GLN A 101 5.11 -2.66 3.34
C GLN A 101 5.56 -4.08 2.94
N THR A 102 5.17 -5.12 3.70
CA THR A 102 5.52 -6.50 3.35
C THR A 102 4.85 -6.93 2.05
N ILE A 103 3.59 -6.53 1.82
CA ILE A 103 2.85 -6.83 0.60
C ILE A 103 3.48 -6.08 -0.58
N SER A 104 3.81 -4.79 -0.39
CA SER A 104 4.50 -3.96 -1.40
C SER A 104 5.83 -4.55 -1.84
N ALA A 105 6.60 -5.13 -0.91
CA ALA A 105 7.91 -5.69 -1.21
C ALA A 105 7.87 -7.05 -1.93
N HIS A 106 6.89 -7.91 -1.61
CA HIS A 106 6.94 -9.32 -1.99
C HIS A 106 5.82 -9.79 -2.92
N LEU A 107 4.66 -9.11 -2.97
CA LEU A 107 3.57 -9.44 -3.89
C LEU A 107 3.48 -8.45 -5.06
N ILE A 108 3.53 -7.15 -4.79
CA ILE A 108 3.27 -6.13 -5.80
C ILE A 108 4.25 -6.11 -6.96
N PRO A 109 5.56 -6.39 -6.83
CA PRO A 109 6.47 -6.42 -7.98
C PRO A 109 6.04 -7.39 -9.07
N GLN A 110 5.55 -8.58 -8.69
CA GLN A 110 5.04 -9.57 -9.64
C GLN A 110 3.72 -9.09 -10.28
N CYS A 111 2.85 -8.42 -9.51
CA CYS A 111 1.63 -7.82 -10.03
C CYS A 111 1.93 -6.72 -11.05
N ILE A 112 2.93 -5.87 -10.81
CA ILE A 112 3.36 -4.82 -11.74
C ILE A 112 3.93 -5.44 -13.01
N ALA A 113 4.80 -6.44 -12.90
CA ALA A 113 5.38 -7.13 -14.04
C ALA A 113 4.30 -7.77 -14.92
N GLU A 114 3.34 -8.48 -14.32
CA GLU A 114 2.23 -9.11 -15.01
C GLU A 114 1.27 -8.07 -15.62
N SER A 115 1.02 -6.97 -14.90
CA SER A 115 0.25 -5.84 -15.39
C SER A 115 0.85 -5.25 -16.67
N HIS A 116 2.15 -4.96 -16.68
CA HIS A 116 2.84 -4.44 -17.87
C HIS A 116 2.79 -5.42 -19.05
N ARG A 117 2.83 -6.72 -18.77
CA ARG A 117 2.73 -7.76 -19.80
C ARG A 117 1.34 -7.84 -20.43
N ARG A 118 0.26 -7.80 -19.60
CA ARG A 118 -1.13 -7.91 -20.07
C ARG A 118 -1.69 -6.60 -20.59
N TYR A 119 -1.32 -5.48 -19.94
CA TYR A 119 -1.91 -4.16 -20.14
C TYR A 119 -0.85 -3.07 -20.18
N PRO A 120 -0.03 -3.00 -21.26
CA PRO A 120 1.13 -2.10 -21.33
C PRO A 120 0.78 -0.61 -21.23
N ASP A 121 -0.47 -0.22 -21.56
CA ASP A 121 -0.93 1.16 -21.51
C ASP A 121 -1.57 1.54 -20.16
N ILE A 122 -1.63 0.62 -19.19
CA ILE A 122 -2.05 0.92 -17.82
C ILE A 122 -0.83 1.29 -16.99
N GLN A 123 -0.84 2.49 -16.43
CA GLN A 123 0.15 2.92 -15.45
C GLN A 123 -0.27 2.43 -14.05
N PHE A 124 0.45 1.44 -13.51
CA PHE A 124 0.31 0.99 -12.12
C PHE A 124 1.07 1.98 -11.21
N VAL A 125 0.39 2.61 -10.25
CA VAL A 125 1.00 3.52 -9.27
C VAL A 125 0.84 2.94 -7.88
N LEU A 126 1.96 2.49 -7.31
CA LEU A 126 2.01 1.94 -5.96
C LEU A 126 2.16 3.03 -4.90
N HIS A 127 1.34 2.97 -3.87
CA HIS A 127 1.49 3.70 -2.62
C HIS A 127 1.88 2.70 -1.51
N ASP A 128 3.19 2.57 -1.26
CA ASP A 128 3.75 1.77 -0.17
C ASP A 128 3.66 2.54 1.14
N ARG A 129 2.74 2.14 2.02
CA ARG A 129 2.40 2.86 3.25
C ARG A 129 2.00 1.89 4.39
N PRO A 130 2.07 2.34 5.67
CA PRO A 130 1.48 1.62 6.80
C PRO A 130 0.00 1.33 6.58
N GLN A 131 -0.48 0.19 7.11
CA GLN A 131 -1.85 -0.28 6.86
C GLN A 131 -2.94 0.73 7.22
N GLN A 132 -2.78 1.48 8.30
CA GLN A 132 -3.75 2.51 8.70
C GLN A 132 -3.92 3.57 7.61
N TRP A 133 -2.81 3.99 7.00
CA TRP A 133 -2.82 4.94 5.89
C TRP A 133 -3.46 4.33 4.63
N VAL A 134 -3.20 3.06 4.33
CA VAL A 134 -3.85 2.34 3.21
C VAL A 134 -5.36 2.37 3.38
N MET A 135 -5.87 1.99 4.56
CA MET A 135 -7.30 1.99 4.86
C MET A 135 -7.94 3.37 4.72
N GLU A 136 -7.26 4.41 5.23
CA GLU A 136 -7.75 5.78 5.11
C GLU A 136 -7.79 6.26 3.67
N SER A 137 -6.73 5.99 2.90
CA SER A 137 -6.66 6.35 1.48
C SER A 137 -7.76 5.70 0.64
N ILE A 138 -8.14 4.45 0.95
CA ILE A 138 -9.26 3.77 0.30
C ILE A 138 -10.58 4.48 0.65
N ARG A 139 -10.81 4.82 1.93
CA ARG A 139 -12.04 5.52 2.37
C ARG A 139 -12.17 6.89 1.75
N GLN A 140 -11.10 7.67 1.74
CA GLN A 140 -11.05 8.99 1.09
C GLN A 140 -11.06 8.89 -0.43
N GLY A 141 -10.74 7.69 -0.95
CA GLY A 141 -10.65 7.39 -2.37
C GLY A 141 -9.43 8.02 -3.03
N ASP A 142 -8.33 8.20 -2.31
CA ASP A 142 -7.05 8.64 -2.85
C ASP A 142 -6.38 7.57 -3.69
N VAL A 143 -6.81 6.32 -3.50
CA VAL A 143 -6.45 5.16 -4.32
C VAL A 143 -7.71 4.47 -4.85
N ASP A 144 -7.55 3.72 -5.92
CA ASP A 144 -8.64 2.97 -6.53
C ASP A 144 -9.00 1.76 -5.67
N PHE A 145 -7.98 1.04 -5.18
CA PHE A 145 -8.11 -0.05 -4.22
C PHE A 145 -6.82 -0.24 -3.42
N GLY A 146 -6.86 -1.10 -2.43
CA GLY A 146 -5.67 -1.44 -1.64
C GLY A 146 -5.62 -2.90 -1.24
N ILE A 147 -4.46 -3.33 -0.74
CA ILE A 147 -4.23 -4.65 -0.18
C ILE A 147 -3.81 -4.47 1.28
N VAL A 148 -4.55 -5.09 2.18
CA VAL A 148 -4.37 -4.98 3.63
C VAL A 148 -4.42 -6.36 4.30
N ILE A 149 -4.08 -6.39 5.57
CA ILE A 149 -4.10 -7.59 6.41
C ILE A 149 -5.28 -7.47 7.36
N ASP A 150 -6.18 -8.46 7.35
CA ASP A 150 -7.27 -8.60 8.34
C ASP A 150 -7.86 -7.25 8.79
N PRO A 151 -8.55 -6.51 7.91
CA PRO A 151 -8.93 -5.12 8.17
C PRO A 151 -9.97 -4.97 9.30
N GLY A 152 -10.47 -6.06 9.88
CA GLY A 152 -11.54 -6.04 10.87
C GLY A 152 -12.88 -5.56 10.27
N PRO A 153 -13.74 -4.91 11.08
CA PRO A 153 -15.00 -4.37 10.59
C PRO A 153 -14.79 -3.32 9.49
N VAL A 154 -15.30 -3.59 8.30
CA VAL A 154 -14.97 -2.81 7.09
C VAL A 154 -16.01 -1.75 6.72
N GLY A 155 -17.21 -1.78 7.33
CA GLY A 155 -18.25 -0.76 7.12
C GLY A 155 -18.65 -0.59 5.66
N ASP A 156 -18.27 0.56 5.08
CA ASP A 156 -18.53 0.97 3.70
C ASP A 156 -17.55 0.39 2.66
N LEU A 157 -16.65 -0.51 3.09
CA LEU A 157 -15.69 -1.16 2.21
C LEU A 157 -16.14 -2.56 1.81
N GLN A 158 -15.71 -2.99 0.64
CA GLN A 158 -15.81 -4.35 0.14
C GLN A 158 -14.44 -4.99 0.20
N CYS A 159 -14.36 -6.22 0.75
CA CYS A 159 -13.13 -6.98 0.88
C CYS A 159 -13.25 -8.33 0.18
N GLU A 160 -12.16 -8.77 -0.42
CA GLU A 160 -11.98 -10.08 -1.05
C GLU A 160 -10.66 -10.70 -0.57
N ALA A 161 -10.71 -11.88 0.02
CA ALA A 161 -9.52 -12.59 0.46
C ALA A 161 -8.75 -13.14 -0.75
N ILE A 162 -7.43 -12.94 -0.77
CA ILE A 162 -6.57 -13.37 -1.90
C ILE A 162 -5.43 -14.29 -1.48
N LEU A 163 -5.09 -14.30 -0.18
CA LEU A 163 -4.00 -15.12 0.34
C LEU A 163 -4.18 -15.31 1.84
N SER A 164 -4.09 -16.54 2.33
CA SER A 164 -3.87 -16.85 3.74
C SER A 164 -2.45 -17.37 3.93
N GLU A 165 -1.77 -16.94 4.98
CA GLU A 165 -0.40 -17.34 5.23
C GLU A 165 -0.06 -17.41 6.73
N PRO A 166 0.77 -18.40 7.13
CA PRO A 166 1.17 -18.57 8.52
C PRO A 166 2.22 -17.56 8.96
N PHE A 167 2.29 -17.38 10.28
CA PHE A 167 3.44 -16.75 10.93
C PHE A 167 4.51 -17.78 11.28
N PHE A 168 5.76 -17.33 11.22
CA PHE A 168 6.96 -18.08 11.59
C PHE A 168 7.73 -17.33 12.68
N LEU A 169 8.45 -18.10 13.50
CA LEU A 169 9.47 -17.57 14.38
C LEU A 169 10.74 -17.27 13.57
N LEU A 170 11.29 -16.09 13.76
CA LEU A 170 12.62 -15.70 13.27
C LEU A 170 13.59 -15.65 14.45
N CYS A 171 14.67 -16.41 14.39
CA CYS A 171 15.72 -16.39 15.42
C CYS A 171 17.11 -16.54 14.82
N HIS A 172 18.13 -16.22 15.60
CA HIS A 172 19.52 -16.52 15.24
C HIS A 172 19.74 -18.04 15.25
N ARG A 173 20.57 -18.57 14.33
CA ARG A 173 20.86 -20.01 14.22
C ARG A 173 21.42 -20.63 15.51
N ASP A 174 22.11 -19.86 16.34
CA ASP A 174 22.66 -20.29 17.62
C ASP A 174 21.66 -20.17 18.78
N SER A 175 20.44 -19.77 18.50
CA SER A 175 19.36 -19.74 19.50
C SER A 175 18.97 -21.16 19.91
N ALA A 176 18.66 -21.37 21.18
CA ALA A 176 18.09 -22.64 21.66
C ALA A 176 16.78 -23.00 20.93
N LEU A 177 16.02 -21.98 20.44
CA LEU A 177 14.81 -22.17 19.67
C LEU A 177 15.05 -22.59 18.20
N ALA A 178 16.30 -22.61 17.77
CA ALA A 178 16.67 -23.03 16.41
C ALA A 178 16.81 -24.55 16.25
N VAL A 179 16.82 -25.30 17.36
CA VAL A 179 17.06 -26.75 17.35
C VAL A 179 15.86 -27.52 16.80
N GLU A 180 14.66 -27.17 17.26
CA GLU A 180 13.43 -27.87 16.89
C GLU A 180 12.83 -27.29 15.59
N ASP A 181 12.14 -28.13 14.84
CA ASP A 181 11.42 -27.67 13.63
C ASP A 181 10.13 -26.96 13.97
N TYR A 182 9.52 -27.30 15.09
CA TYR A 182 8.27 -26.72 15.61
C TYR A 182 8.52 -26.11 16.98
N VAL A 183 8.18 -24.85 17.15
CA VAL A 183 8.33 -24.12 18.40
C VAL A 183 6.93 -23.81 18.95
N PRO A 184 6.54 -24.35 20.12
CA PRO A 184 5.27 -23.98 20.72
C PRO A 184 5.32 -22.53 21.19
N TRP A 185 4.17 -21.82 21.12
CA TRP A 185 4.10 -20.43 21.59
C TRP A 185 4.63 -20.26 23.00
N GLN A 186 4.41 -21.25 23.88
CA GLN A 186 4.88 -21.26 25.28
C GLN A 186 6.41 -21.15 25.41
N ALA A 187 7.16 -21.59 24.42
CA ALA A 187 8.62 -21.44 24.41
C ALA A 187 9.08 -19.98 24.27
N LEU A 188 8.18 -19.07 23.90
CA LEU A 188 8.45 -17.64 23.82
C LEU A 188 8.30 -16.92 25.18
N GLN A 189 7.89 -17.63 26.24
CA GLN A 189 7.75 -17.05 27.57
C GLN A 189 9.09 -16.51 28.07
N GLY A 190 9.13 -15.20 28.39
CA GLY A 190 10.35 -14.52 28.82
C GLY A 190 11.37 -14.21 27.73
N ALA A 191 11.14 -14.64 26.48
CA ALA A 191 12.01 -14.30 25.36
C ALA A 191 11.91 -12.80 25.03
N LYS A 192 13.04 -12.21 24.63
CA LYS A 192 13.07 -10.83 24.11
C LYS A 192 12.49 -10.80 22.71
N LEU A 193 11.40 -10.07 22.51
CA LEU A 193 10.73 -9.94 21.22
C LEU A 193 11.06 -8.61 20.56
N VAL A 194 11.39 -8.67 19.28
CA VAL A 194 11.46 -7.53 18.36
C VAL A 194 10.28 -7.65 17.42
N LEU A 195 9.30 -6.78 17.51
CA LEU A 195 8.06 -6.85 16.73
C LEU A 195 7.85 -5.60 15.90
N GLN A 196 7.01 -5.71 14.88
CA GLN A 196 6.49 -4.53 14.20
C GLN A 196 5.60 -3.73 15.16
N ASP A 197 5.53 -2.42 14.95
CA ASP A 197 4.62 -1.54 15.66
C ASP A 197 3.16 -1.72 15.22
N TYR A 198 2.23 -0.98 15.83
CA TYR A 198 0.79 -1.05 15.54
C TYR A 198 0.37 -0.43 14.21
N ALA A 199 1.32 0.14 13.44
CA ALA A 199 1.06 0.54 12.06
C ALA A 199 0.97 -0.68 11.12
N SER A 200 1.47 -1.84 11.57
CA SER A 200 1.35 -3.13 10.87
C SER A 200 0.05 -3.86 11.22
N GLY A 201 -0.68 -4.33 10.22
CA GLY A 201 -1.85 -5.20 10.43
C GLY A 201 -1.53 -6.56 11.05
N SER A 202 -0.27 -7.00 11.01
CA SER A 202 0.17 -8.27 11.62
C SER A 202 0.28 -8.19 13.14
N ARG A 203 0.58 -7.00 13.70
CA ARG A 203 0.85 -6.85 15.14
C ARG A 203 -0.34 -7.26 16.02
N PRO A 204 -1.57 -6.82 15.76
CA PRO A 204 -2.73 -7.26 16.57
C PRO A 204 -2.95 -8.78 16.58
N LEU A 205 -2.65 -9.45 15.46
CA LEU A 205 -2.78 -10.90 15.34
C LEU A 205 -1.73 -11.63 16.19
N ILE A 206 -0.49 -11.13 16.18
CA ILE A 206 0.60 -11.65 16.99
C ILE A 206 0.30 -11.45 18.48
N ASP A 207 -0.14 -10.26 18.88
CA ASP A 207 -0.50 -9.96 20.27
C ASP A 207 -1.67 -10.86 20.75
N ALA A 208 -2.67 -11.06 19.90
CA ALA A 208 -3.78 -11.97 20.20
C ALA A 208 -3.32 -13.43 20.33
N ALA A 209 -2.33 -13.85 19.54
CA ALA A 209 -1.76 -15.19 19.65
C ALA A 209 -0.95 -15.36 20.95
N LEU A 210 -0.13 -14.39 21.32
CA LEU A 210 0.60 -14.37 22.57
C LEU A 210 -0.37 -14.44 23.77
N ALA A 211 -1.39 -13.60 23.77
CA ALA A 211 -2.40 -13.57 24.84
C ALA A 211 -3.18 -14.88 24.95
N ARG A 212 -3.63 -15.47 23.82
CA ARG A 212 -4.35 -16.77 23.82
C ARG A 212 -3.51 -17.90 24.39
N ASN A 213 -2.19 -17.84 24.26
CA ASN A 213 -1.28 -18.84 24.80
C ASN A 213 -0.74 -18.47 26.20
N GLY A 214 -1.27 -17.41 26.84
CA GLY A 214 -0.91 -16.99 28.20
C GLY A 214 0.50 -16.42 28.32
N ILE A 215 1.10 -15.93 27.23
CA ILE A 215 2.47 -15.46 27.19
C ILE A 215 2.52 -13.97 27.56
N GLN A 216 3.29 -13.66 28.57
CA GLN A 216 3.67 -12.28 28.85
C GLN A 216 4.83 -11.87 27.95
N ALA A 217 4.50 -11.03 26.94
CA ALA A 217 5.46 -10.58 25.96
C ALA A 217 6.51 -9.65 26.58
N ASN A 218 7.79 -9.95 26.37
CA ASN A 218 8.90 -9.06 26.67
C ASN A 218 9.35 -8.35 25.39
N ILE A 219 8.58 -7.34 24.95
CA ILE A 219 8.87 -6.60 23.72
C ILE A 219 9.98 -5.59 24.03
N VAL A 220 11.17 -5.85 23.50
CA VAL A 220 12.36 -5.00 23.73
C VAL A 220 12.53 -3.95 22.63
N GLN A 221 11.93 -4.16 21.45
CA GLN A 221 11.92 -3.19 20.34
C GLN A 221 10.62 -3.28 19.56
N GLU A 222 10.09 -2.13 19.19
CA GLU A 222 8.99 -1.96 18.24
C GLU A 222 9.50 -1.19 17.03
N ILE A 223 9.26 -1.73 15.84
CA ILE A 223 9.84 -1.19 14.60
C ILE A 223 8.79 -0.99 13.52
N GLY A 224 8.88 0.13 12.82
CA GLY A 224 7.92 0.51 11.78
C GLY A 224 8.16 -0.18 10.43
N HIS A 225 9.38 -0.66 10.14
CA HIS A 225 9.70 -1.24 8.83
C HIS A 225 10.09 -2.73 8.94
N PRO A 226 9.39 -3.66 8.23
CA PRO A 226 9.61 -5.10 8.34
C PRO A 226 11.06 -5.54 8.09
N ALA A 227 11.77 -4.90 7.14
CA ALA A 227 13.14 -5.26 6.82
C ALA A 227 14.13 -5.01 7.98
N THR A 228 13.76 -4.17 8.95
CA THR A 228 14.58 -3.91 10.14
C THR A 228 14.59 -5.08 11.13
N LEU A 229 13.61 -5.99 11.04
CA LEU A 229 13.55 -7.20 11.88
C LEU A 229 14.79 -8.07 11.69
N PHE A 230 15.22 -8.30 10.45
CA PHE A 230 16.33 -9.19 10.13
C PHE A 230 17.65 -8.77 10.79
N PRO A 231 18.15 -7.54 10.60
CA PRO A 231 19.39 -7.11 11.24
C PRO A 231 19.28 -7.03 12.77
N MET A 232 18.10 -6.71 13.34
CA MET A 232 17.91 -6.70 14.80
C MET A 232 18.05 -8.10 15.40
N VAL A 233 17.42 -9.10 14.78
CA VAL A 233 17.53 -10.49 15.23
C VAL A 233 18.93 -11.05 14.98
N ALA A 234 19.57 -10.72 13.85
CA ALA A 234 20.93 -11.09 13.55
C ALA A 234 21.95 -10.52 14.57
N ALA A 235 21.69 -9.32 15.09
CA ALA A 235 22.48 -8.70 16.15
C ALA A 235 22.23 -9.27 17.55
N GLY A 236 21.33 -10.27 17.70
CA GLY A 236 21.03 -10.91 18.98
C GLY A 236 20.20 -10.06 19.94
N ILE A 237 19.50 -9.02 19.46
CA ILE A 237 18.65 -8.16 20.30
C ILE A 237 17.46 -8.94 20.84
N GLY A 238 16.91 -9.85 20.03
CA GLY A 238 15.79 -10.70 20.39
C GLY A 238 15.42 -11.64 19.25
N ILE A 239 14.26 -12.24 19.36
CA ILE A 239 13.62 -13.06 18.31
C ILE A 239 12.44 -12.28 17.73
N SER A 240 11.92 -12.71 16.58
CA SER A 240 10.77 -12.05 15.97
C SER A 240 9.75 -13.04 15.44
N ILE A 241 8.55 -12.54 15.13
CA ILE A 241 7.49 -13.28 14.48
C ILE A 241 7.19 -12.55 13.17
N LEU A 242 7.28 -13.28 12.06
CA LEU A 242 7.09 -12.72 10.73
C LEU A 242 6.16 -13.59 9.87
N PRO A 243 5.44 -13.01 8.92
CA PRO A 243 4.61 -13.77 8.00
C PRO A 243 5.45 -14.47 6.94
N ALA A 244 4.91 -15.53 6.38
CA ALA A 244 5.52 -16.29 5.30
C ALA A 244 5.90 -15.44 4.07
N LEU A 245 5.14 -14.39 3.76
CA LEU A 245 5.43 -13.49 2.65
C LEU A 245 6.76 -12.72 2.82
N ALA A 246 7.27 -12.60 4.03
CA ALA A 246 8.56 -11.95 4.28
C ALA A 246 9.79 -12.84 3.93
N LEU A 247 9.55 -14.07 3.48
CA LEU A 247 10.59 -15.01 3.04
C LEU A 247 10.83 -14.89 1.53
N PRO A 248 12.05 -15.25 1.04
CA PRO A 248 13.16 -15.89 1.75
C PRO A 248 13.95 -14.93 2.64
N LEU A 249 14.71 -15.51 3.57
CA LEU A 249 15.67 -14.76 4.38
C LEU A 249 16.77 -14.16 3.50
N PRO A 250 17.40 -13.05 3.93
CA PRO A 250 18.57 -12.50 3.25
C PRO A 250 19.69 -13.56 3.13
N GLU A 251 20.27 -13.66 1.94
CA GLU A 251 21.31 -14.64 1.64
C GLU A 251 22.54 -14.46 2.56
N GLY A 252 23.10 -15.56 3.05
CA GLY A 252 24.25 -15.53 3.96
C GLY A 252 23.92 -15.07 5.39
N SER A 253 22.68 -14.81 5.71
CA SER A 253 22.23 -14.39 7.05
C SER A 253 22.41 -15.52 8.09
N PRO A 254 22.75 -15.18 9.36
CA PRO A 254 22.82 -16.16 10.45
C PRO A 254 21.43 -16.52 11.00
N LEU A 255 20.37 -16.17 10.30
CA LEU A 255 18.99 -16.34 10.74
C LEU A 255 18.39 -17.65 10.26
N VAL A 256 17.44 -18.16 11.03
CA VAL A 256 16.60 -19.29 10.67
C VAL A 256 15.14 -18.97 10.98
N VAL A 257 14.24 -19.60 10.23
CA VAL A 257 12.79 -19.56 10.51
C VAL A 257 12.35 -20.91 11.06
N LYS A 258 11.44 -20.85 12.01
CA LYS A 258 10.82 -22.03 12.63
C LYS A 258 9.31 -21.92 12.62
N ARG A 259 8.63 -23.04 12.49
CA ARG A 259 7.18 -23.09 12.60
C ARG A 259 6.76 -22.82 14.04
N ILE A 260 5.72 -22.04 14.23
CA ILE A 260 5.10 -21.84 15.54
C ILE A 260 3.82 -22.66 15.63
N THR A 261 3.63 -23.36 16.73
CA THR A 261 2.46 -24.21 16.95
C THR A 261 1.70 -23.82 18.22
N PRO A 262 0.35 -23.79 18.20
CA PRO A 262 -0.51 -23.97 17.04
C PRO A 262 -0.32 -22.85 15.98
N VAL A 263 -0.59 -23.19 14.73
CA VAL A 263 -0.43 -22.28 13.60
C VAL A 263 -1.40 -21.08 13.77
N VAL A 264 -0.88 -19.90 13.52
CA VAL A 264 -1.66 -18.66 13.43
C VAL A 264 -1.41 -18.08 12.05
N GLU A 265 -2.48 -17.77 11.36
CA GLU A 265 -2.45 -17.21 10.01
C GLU A 265 -2.92 -15.77 9.98
N ARG A 266 -2.55 -15.06 8.93
CA ARG A 266 -3.13 -13.76 8.54
C ARG A 266 -3.71 -13.86 7.14
N GLN A 267 -4.76 -13.08 6.88
CA GLN A 267 -5.36 -12.99 5.56
C GLN A 267 -4.99 -11.67 4.87
N LEU A 268 -4.54 -11.77 3.62
CA LEU A 268 -4.40 -10.63 2.74
C LEU A 268 -5.72 -10.43 2.01
N MET A 269 -6.21 -9.19 2.08
CA MET A 269 -7.50 -8.80 1.53
C MET A 269 -7.31 -7.70 0.49
N LEU A 270 -7.88 -7.87 -0.69
CA LEU A 270 -8.17 -6.77 -1.60
C LEU A 270 -9.34 -5.95 -1.05
N VAL A 271 -9.20 -4.63 -1.02
CA VAL A 271 -10.19 -3.73 -0.41
C VAL A 271 -10.49 -2.55 -1.32
N ARG A 272 -11.79 -2.29 -1.54
CA ARG A 272 -12.31 -1.12 -2.27
C ARG A 272 -13.54 -0.55 -1.60
N ARG A 273 -13.98 0.62 -2.02
CA ARG A 273 -15.26 1.19 -1.57
C ARG A 273 -16.45 0.44 -2.19
N LYS A 274 -17.48 0.15 -1.37
CA LYS A 274 -18.73 -0.51 -1.84
C LYS A 274 -19.49 0.32 -2.86
N ASN A 275 -19.57 1.62 -2.61
CA ASN A 275 -20.45 2.53 -3.34
C ASN A 275 -19.76 3.19 -4.54
N ARG A 276 -18.66 2.63 -5.00
CA ARG A 276 -17.93 3.13 -6.17
C ARG A 276 -17.44 1.97 -7.02
N SER A 277 -17.87 1.96 -8.28
CA SER A 277 -17.31 1.05 -9.28
C SER A 277 -15.85 1.43 -9.57
N LEU A 278 -15.02 0.42 -9.79
CA LEU A 278 -13.69 0.63 -10.35
C LEU A 278 -13.83 1.02 -11.83
N SER A 279 -12.84 1.76 -12.36
CA SER A 279 -12.71 1.91 -13.81
C SER A 279 -12.32 0.55 -14.42
N THR A 280 -12.54 0.38 -15.73
CA THR A 280 -12.18 -0.86 -16.44
C THR A 280 -10.70 -1.21 -16.28
N ALA A 281 -9.81 -0.20 -16.27
CA ALA A 281 -8.39 -0.39 -16.00
C ALA A 281 -8.13 -0.84 -14.55
N ALA A 282 -8.83 -0.28 -13.57
CA ALA A 282 -8.68 -0.67 -12.17
C ALA A 282 -9.24 -2.06 -11.89
N GLU A 283 -10.33 -2.47 -12.56
CA GLU A 283 -10.84 -3.85 -12.50
C GLU A 283 -9.85 -4.86 -13.07
N ALA A 284 -9.23 -4.54 -14.21
CA ALA A 284 -8.19 -5.38 -14.80
C ALA A 284 -7.00 -5.58 -13.87
N LEU A 285 -6.54 -4.52 -13.17
CA LEU A 285 -5.47 -4.65 -12.18
C LEU A 285 -5.91 -5.33 -10.88
N TRP A 286 -7.15 -5.16 -10.46
CA TRP A 286 -7.74 -5.93 -9.36
C TRP A 286 -7.64 -7.44 -9.64
N ASP A 287 -8.02 -7.86 -10.84
CA ASP A 287 -7.95 -9.25 -11.26
C ASP A 287 -6.49 -9.75 -11.31
N VAL A 288 -5.56 -8.95 -11.82
CA VAL A 288 -4.13 -9.30 -11.81
C VAL A 288 -3.63 -9.55 -10.39
N VAL A 289 -3.96 -8.65 -9.44
CA VAL A 289 -3.50 -8.81 -8.04
C VAL A 289 -4.14 -10.03 -7.39
N ARG A 290 -5.43 -10.28 -7.63
CA ARG A 290 -6.12 -11.48 -7.16
C ARG A 290 -5.46 -12.76 -7.69
N ASP A 291 -5.23 -12.81 -9.00
CA ASP A 291 -4.63 -13.98 -9.66
C ASP A 291 -3.22 -14.26 -9.12
N GLN A 292 -2.39 -13.23 -8.93
CA GLN A 292 -1.05 -13.36 -8.36
C GLN A 292 -1.08 -13.81 -6.89
N GLY A 293 -2.02 -13.31 -6.09
CA GLY A 293 -2.22 -13.75 -4.70
C GLY A 293 -2.59 -15.23 -4.64
N ASN A 294 -3.53 -15.66 -5.46
CA ASN A 294 -3.95 -17.07 -5.56
C ASN A 294 -2.82 -17.98 -6.07
N ALA A 295 -2.03 -17.53 -7.03
CA ALA A 295 -0.89 -18.27 -7.56
C ALA A 295 0.21 -18.47 -6.50
N LEU A 296 0.45 -17.48 -5.64
CA LEU A 296 1.37 -17.62 -4.51
C LEU A 296 0.90 -18.69 -3.50
N MET A 297 -0.40 -18.82 -3.26
CA MET A 297 -0.93 -19.91 -2.44
C MET A 297 -0.66 -21.28 -3.06
N ALA A 298 -1.03 -21.46 -4.31
CA ALA A 298 -0.85 -22.72 -5.03
C ALA A 298 0.64 -23.15 -5.11
N GLY A 299 1.56 -22.19 -5.31
CA GLY A 299 3.00 -22.48 -5.36
C GLY A 299 3.61 -22.90 -4.02
N ARG A 300 2.91 -22.64 -2.90
CA ARG A 300 3.36 -22.96 -1.54
C ARG A 300 2.84 -24.30 -1.02
N GLU A 301 1.81 -24.89 -1.64
CA GLU A 301 1.22 -26.17 -1.23
C GLU A 301 2.21 -27.35 -1.25
N GLY A 302 3.31 -27.26 -1.99
CA GLY A 302 4.38 -28.27 -2.04
C GLY A 302 5.60 -27.97 -1.19
N ASP A 303 5.71 -26.79 -0.59
CA ASP A 303 6.87 -26.37 0.20
C ASP A 303 6.80 -26.95 1.62
N PRO A 304 7.84 -27.70 2.07
CA PRO A 304 7.90 -28.26 3.42
C PRO A 304 7.66 -27.22 4.54
N LEU A 305 7.96 -25.94 4.31
CA LEU A 305 7.69 -24.87 5.28
C LEU A 305 6.19 -24.61 5.47
N TYR A 306 5.33 -24.95 4.50
CA TYR A 306 3.90 -24.68 4.50
C TYR A 306 3.03 -25.94 4.71
N GLN A 307 3.63 -27.13 4.75
CA GLN A 307 2.89 -28.36 5.08
C GLN A 307 2.59 -28.36 6.59
N ILE A 308 1.31 -28.26 6.94
CA ILE A 308 0.76 -28.28 8.31
C ILE A 308 0.62 -29.73 8.77
#